data_a3f0546c1e6a346ff0a07600f3cec5fd
#
_entry.id   a3f0546c1e6a346ff0a07600f3cec5fd
#
_cell.length_a   1.000
_cell.length_b   1.000
_cell.length_c   1.000
_cell.angle_alpha   90.00
_cell.angle_beta   90.00
_cell.angle_gamma   90.00
#
_symmetry.space_group_name_H-M   'P 1'
#
loop_
_entity.id
_entity.type
_entity.pdbx_description
1 polymer ?
#
loop_
_entity_poly.entity_id
_entity_poly.type
_entity_poly.pdbx_seq_one_letter_code
_entity_poly.pdbx_strand_id
1 'polypeptide(L)'
;MAQAKPSVTQNWPATKVQLTSTNKLIPYARNSRTHSDEQVSEIAASIKEWGFTTPVLVDEESTLIAGHGRLLAAQKLGLEQIPVMTAKGWTDAQKKAYVIADNKLALNAGWDDEMLKVELGELQDLEFDLSLTGFGLDEIANLFPEPDEEGLTDEDAVPEAPKIPVTVEGDVWVMGKHRLMCGDSTSIDCLEKLCDNQLVDMWLTDPPYNVAYEGKTKDALKIQN
;
A
#
# COMPACT_ATOMS: atom_id res chain seq x y z
N MET A 1 31.10 -7.54 40.52
CA MET A 1 31.65 -6.39 39.77
C MET A 1 30.57 -5.87 38.83
N ALA A 2 30.02 -4.70 39.14
CA ALA A 2 28.99 -4.08 38.30
C ALA A 2 29.68 -3.53 37.04
N GLN A 3 29.28 -4.04 35.87
CA GLN A 3 29.71 -3.47 34.60
C GLN A 3 29.08 -2.07 34.46
N ALA A 4 29.93 -1.05 34.35
CA ALA A 4 29.51 0.30 34.05
C ALA A 4 28.77 0.31 32.73
N LYS A 5 27.53 0.80 32.69
CA LYS A 5 26.80 1.06 31.44
C LYS A 5 27.64 2.01 30.60
N PRO A 6 27.84 1.75 29.31
CA PRO A 6 28.54 2.67 28.42
C PRO A 6 27.84 4.04 28.48
N SER A 7 28.57 5.08 28.85
CA SER A 7 28.08 6.46 28.78
C SER A 7 27.82 6.79 27.31
N VAL A 8 26.56 7.05 26.92
CA VAL A 8 26.26 7.63 25.63
C VAL A 8 26.89 9.03 25.64
N THR A 9 28.00 9.19 24.94
CA THR A 9 28.60 10.50 24.71
C THR A 9 27.62 11.30 23.84
N GLN A 10 26.96 12.29 24.44
CA GLN A 10 26.11 13.24 23.70
C GLN A 10 26.98 14.00 22.70
N ASN A 11 26.96 13.59 21.45
CA ASN A 11 27.60 14.29 20.36
C ASN A 11 26.53 15.09 19.58
N TRP A 12 26.64 16.41 19.62
CA TRP A 12 25.76 17.33 18.90
C TRP A 12 26.51 17.92 17.69
N PRO A 13 26.53 17.21 16.54
CA PRO A 13 27.26 17.67 15.35
C PRO A 13 26.67 18.93 14.73
N ALA A 14 25.40 19.20 14.99
CA ALA A 14 24.69 20.37 14.48
C ALA A 14 23.92 21.04 15.63
N THR A 15 24.25 22.27 15.98
CA THR A 15 23.71 23.00 17.12
C THR A 15 22.95 24.28 16.75
N LYS A 16 23.01 24.70 15.49
CA LYS A 16 22.39 25.94 15.01
C LYS A 16 21.69 25.72 13.68
N VAL A 17 20.54 26.37 13.53
CA VAL A 17 19.84 26.51 12.25
C VAL A 17 20.18 27.88 11.67
N GLN A 18 20.50 27.92 10.38
CA GLN A 18 20.83 29.13 9.64
C GLN A 18 20.07 29.17 8.33
N LEU A 19 19.57 30.33 7.93
CA LEU A 19 19.04 30.51 6.59
C LEU A 19 20.20 30.54 5.59
N THR A 20 20.13 29.66 4.61
CA THR A 20 21.16 29.51 3.58
C THR A 20 20.52 29.52 2.21
N SER A 21 21.17 30.23 1.26
CA SER A 21 20.67 30.28 -0.11
C SER A 21 20.65 28.89 -0.74
N THR A 22 19.51 28.52 -1.36
CA THR A 22 19.30 27.23 -2.05
C THR A 22 20.36 26.98 -3.12
N ASN A 23 20.86 28.05 -3.76
CA ASN A 23 21.87 27.95 -4.81
C ASN A 23 23.28 27.60 -4.27
N LYS A 24 23.51 27.71 -2.96
CA LYS A 24 24.80 27.35 -2.33
C LYS A 24 24.83 25.90 -1.88
N LEU A 25 23.68 25.21 -1.88
CA LEU A 25 23.57 23.85 -1.42
C LEU A 25 23.93 22.89 -2.56
N ILE A 26 24.82 21.95 -2.26
CA ILE A 26 25.33 20.98 -3.23
C ILE A 26 24.61 19.65 -2.97
N PRO A 27 23.74 19.17 -3.87
CA PRO A 27 23.13 17.85 -3.73
C PRO A 27 24.20 16.76 -3.70
N TYR A 28 24.05 15.77 -2.80
CA TYR A 28 24.97 14.64 -2.76
C TYR A 28 24.80 13.76 -3.99
N ALA A 29 25.81 13.71 -4.87
CA ALA A 29 25.73 13.06 -6.18
C ALA A 29 25.45 11.55 -6.14
N ARG A 30 25.72 10.88 -5.00
CA ARG A 30 25.49 9.44 -4.80
C ARG A 30 24.30 9.17 -3.89
N ASN A 31 23.32 10.08 -3.86
CA ASN A 31 22.07 9.81 -3.14
C ASN A 31 21.35 8.63 -3.79
N SER A 32 21.20 7.54 -3.03
CA SER A 32 20.51 6.33 -3.52
C SER A 32 19.00 6.45 -3.46
N ARG A 33 18.44 7.46 -2.76
CA ARG A 33 17.00 7.71 -2.72
C ARG A 33 16.62 8.62 -3.88
N THR A 34 15.69 8.13 -4.69
CA THR A 34 15.07 8.90 -5.77
C THR A 34 13.80 9.59 -5.26
N HIS A 35 13.47 10.71 -5.85
CA HIS A 35 12.24 11.45 -5.59
C HIS A 35 11.50 11.64 -6.90
N SER A 36 10.25 11.20 -6.99
CA SER A 36 9.41 11.49 -8.15
C SER A 36 8.94 12.95 -8.13
N ASP A 37 8.49 13.46 -9.27
CA ASP A 37 7.95 14.82 -9.36
C ASP A 37 6.68 14.99 -8.51
N GLU A 38 5.88 13.91 -8.37
CA GLU A 38 4.70 13.85 -7.51
C GLU A 38 5.12 14.02 -6.05
N GLN A 39 6.08 13.22 -5.56
CA GLN A 39 6.56 13.31 -4.19
C GLN A 39 7.18 14.69 -3.88
N VAL A 40 7.91 15.28 -4.83
CA VAL A 40 8.43 16.65 -4.67
C VAL A 40 7.29 17.65 -4.57
N SER A 41 6.17 17.44 -5.29
CA SER A 41 4.99 18.31 -5.24
C SER A 41 4.27 18.20 -3.90
N GLU A 42 4.14 17.00 -3.34
CA GLU A 42 3.56 16.76 -2.01
C GLU A 42 4.39 17.46 -0.93
N ILE A 43 5.72 17.31 -0.96
CA ILE A 43 6.61 18.01 -0.05
C ILE A 43 6.49 19.53 -0.22
N ALA A 44 6.35 20.04 -1.44
CA ALA A 44 6.16 21.45 -1.71
C ALA A 44 4.83 21.97 -1.17
N ALA A 45 3.75 21.20 -1.30
CA ALA A 45 2.44 21.52 -0.72
C ALA A 45 2.52 21.59 0.82
N SER A 46 3.17 20.61 1.44
CA SER A 46 3.44 20.59 2.88
C SER A 46 4.25 21.81 3.34
N ILE A 47 5.31 22.19 2.61
CA ILE A 47 6.10 23.38 2.94
C ILE A 47 5.27 24.67 2.78
N LYS A 48 4.38 24.72 1.80
CA LYS A 48 3.50 25.88 1.58
C LYS A 48 2.49 26.05 2.70
N GLU A 49 1.93 24.95 3.22
CA GLU A 49 0.91 24.96 4.28
C GLU A 49 1.53 25.25 5.65
N TRP A 50 2.53 24.48 6.04
CA TRP A 50 3.08 24.57 7.41
C TRP A 50 4.41 25.31 7.52
N GLY A 51 4.94 25.78 6.42
CA GLY A 51 6.29 26.36 6.38
C GLY A 51 7.40 25.29 6.36
N PHE A 52 8.64 25.74 6.35
CA PHE A 52 9.80 24.86 6.34
C PHE A 52 10.15 24.41 7.77
N THR A 53 9.42 23.44 8.31
CA THR A 53 9.47 23.01 9.72
C THR A 53 10.72 22.23 10.09
N THR A 54 11.29 21.46 9.15
CA THR A 54 12.46 20.58 9.40
C THR A 54 13.66 21.02 8.56
N PRO A 55 14.73 21.56 9.16
CA PRO A 55 15.91 21.99 8.43
C PRO A 55 16.56 20.87 7.61
N VAL A 56 17.25 21.22 6.51
CA VAL A 56 18.13 20.28 5.83
C VAL A 56 19.46 20.19 6.54
N LEU A 57 20.12 19.03 6.45
CA LEU A 57 21.44 18.80 7.03
C LEU A 57 22.52 18.81 5.93
N VAL A 58 23.56 19.60 6.13
CA VAL A 58 24.72 19.68 5.23
C VAL A 58 26.01 19.42 5.97
N ASP A 59 27.08 19.21 5.23
CA ASP A 59 28.44 19.24 5.79
C ASP A 59 29.04 20.67 5.76
N GLU A 60 30.31 20.78 6.14
CA GLU A 60 31.03 22.04 6.21
C GLU A 60 31.27 22.64 4.82
N GLU A 61 31.21 21.85 3.77
CA GLU A 61 31.33 22.25 2.36
C GLU A 61 29.98 22.57 1.69
N SER A 62 28.88 22.56 2.49
CA SER A 62 27.49 22.74 2.02
C SER A 62 26.96 21.60 1.16
N THR A 63 27.58 20.41 1.23
CA THR A 63 27.06 19.21 0.59
C THR A 63 25.90 18.63 1.42
N LEU A 64 24.80 18.34 0.77
CA LEU A 64 23.58 17.85 1.41
C LEU A 64 23.77 16.42 1.95
N ILE A 65 23.49 16.23 3.23
CA ILE A 65 23.52 14.94 3.91
C ILE A 65 22.08 14.39 4.05
N ALA A 66 21.11 15.25 4.44
CA ALA A 66 19.72 14.87 4.60
C ALA A 66 18.77 15.97 4.12
N GLY A 67 17.61 15.57 3.58
CA GLY A 67 16.57 16.48 3.12
C GLY A 67 16.63 16.81 1.63
N HIS A 68 17.08 15.89 0.78
CA HIS A 68 17.15 16.09 -0.69
C HIS A 68 15.78 16.44 -1.29
N GLY A 69 14.72 15.74 -0.93
CA GLY A 69 13.35 16.06 -1.37
C GLY A 69 12.90 17.45 -0.94
N ARG A 70 13.26 17.88 0.28
CA ARG A 70 12.94 19.23 0.78
C ARG A 70 13.70 20.34 0.01
N LEU A 71 14.93 20.08 -0.39
CA LEU A 71 15.68 21.03 -1.25
C LEU A 71 15.02 21.13 -2.63
N LEU A 72 14.65 20.01 -3.25
CA LEU A 72 13.95 19.99 -4.54
C LEU A 72 12.61 20.71 -4.46
N ALA A 73 11.84 20.48 -3.42
CA ALA A 73 10.58 21.16 -3.17
C ALA A 73 10.77 22.68 -2.97
N ALA A 74 11.77 23.08 -2.22
CA ALA A 74 12.12 24.49 -2.03
C ALA A 74 12.49 25.18 -3.35
N GLN A 75 13.27 24.50 -4.21
CA GLN A 75 13.61 24.99 -5.55
C GLN A 75 12.37 25.10 -6.44
N LYS A 76 11.48 24.11 -6.39
CA LYS A 76 10.18 24.13 -7.10
C LYS A 76 9.29 25.31 -6.66
N LEU A 77 9.32 25.66 -5.37
CA LEU A 77 8.60 26.81 -4.81
C LEU A 77 9.30 28.16 -5.04
N GLY A 78 10.52 28.17 -5.61
CA GLY A 78 11.29 29.37 -5.82
C GLY A 78 11.82 30.02 -4.53
N LEU A 79 11.99 29.23 -3.44
CA LEU A 79 12.52 29.74 -2.19
C LEU A 79 14.01 30.08 -2.33
N GLU A 80 14.37 31.34 -2.09
CA GLU A 80 15.76 31.80 -2.18
C GLU A 80 16.62 31.25 -1.05
N GLN A 81 16.06 31.09 0.14
CA GLN A 81 16.74 30.61 1.34
C GLN A 81 15.91 29.59 2.08
N ILE A 82 16.57 28.62 2.68
CA ILE A 82 15.95 27.59 3.52
C ILE A 82 16.72 27.39 4.81
N PRO A 83 16.08 26.86 5.88
CA PRO A 83 16.75 26.55 7.14
C PRO A 83 17.70 25.35 6.94
N VAL A 84 18.94 25.52 7.37
CA VAL A 84 20.04 24.55 7.22
C VAL A 84 20.72 24.34 8.56
N MET A 85 21.05 23.08 8.85
CA MET A 85 21.94 22.68 9.94
C MET A 85 23.25 22.15 9.34
N THR A 86 24.39 22.52 9.91
CA THR A 86 25.71 22.03 9.47
C THR A 86 26.24 20.99 10.45
N ALA A 87 26.42 19.75 9.97
CA ALA A 87 27.10 18.69 10.73
C ALA A 87 28.62 18.94 10.67
N LYS A 88 29.24 19.09 11.84
CA LYS A 88 30.66 19.36 11.96
C LYS A 88 31.43 18.16 12.49
N GLY A 89 32.64 18.00 11.99
CA GLY A 89 33.58 16.99 12.46
C GLY A 89 33.24 15.55 12.08
N TRP A 90 32.33 15.34 11.14
CA TRP A 90 32.02 14.02 10.61
C TRP A 90 33.04 13.59 9.54
N THR A 91 33.48 12.36 9.66
CA THR A 91 34.29 11.72 8.60
C THR A 91 33.42 11.43 7.39
N ASP A 92 34.06 11.27 6.22
CA ASP A 92 33.33 10.90 4.97
C ASP A 92 32.57 9.59 5.10
N ALA A 93 33.09 8.64 5.87
CA ALA A 93 32.41 7.39 6.14
C ALA A 93 31.10 7.60 6.95
N GLN A 94 31.13 8.47 7.97
CA GLN A 94 29.97 8.83 8.77
C GLN A 94 28.93 9.58 7.92
N LYS A 95 29.34 10.55 7.10
CA LYS A 95 28.44 11.26 6.19
C LYS A 95 27.72 10.29 5.26
N LYS A 96 28.46 9.39 4.58
CA LYS A 96 27.90 8.36 3.68
C LYS A 96 26.95 7.41 4.38
N ALA A 97 27.33 6.91 5.56
CA ALA A 97 26.50 6.01 6.33
C ALA A 97 25.19 6.68 6.78
N TYR A 98 25.28 7.95 7.19
CA TYR A 98 24.12 8.70 7.64
C TYR A 98 23.12 8.99 6.51
N VAL A 99 23.59 9.33 5.30
CA VAL A 99 22.72 9.48 4.12
C VAL A 99 21.85 8.24 3.90
N ILE A 100 22.41 7.05 4.10
CA ILE A 100 21.66 5.79 3.97
C ILE A 100 20.74 5.58 5.19
N ALA A 101 21.27 5.78 6.40
CA ALA A 101 20.56 5.49 7.65
C ALA A 101 19.32 6.40 7.81
N ASP A 102 19.44 7.70 7.57
CA ASP A 102 18.33 8.66 7.64
C ASP A 102 17.14 8.24 6.78
N ASN A 103 17.42 7.85 5.54
CA ASN A 103 16.39 7.36 4.63
C ASN A 103 15.82 5.98 5.06
N LYS A 104 16.66 5.05 5.51
CA LYS A 104 16.22 3.69 5.83
C LYS A 104 15.44 3.62 7.14
N LEU A 105 15.87 4.37 8.16
CA LEU A 105 15.20 4.39 9.45
C LEU A 105 13.77 4.92 9.36
N ALA A 106 13.52 5.93 8.51
CA ALA A 106 12.19 6.43 8.28
C ALA A 106 11.24 5.37 7.67
N LEU A 107 11.77 4.47 6.83
CA LEU A 107 11.00 3.38 6.21
C LEU A 107 10.74 2.20 7.15
N ASN A 108 11.43 2.12 8.27
CA ASN A 108 11.23 1.02 9.24
C ASN A 108 10.10 1.30 10.24
N ALA A 109 9.58 2.52 10.28
CA ALA A 109 8.39 2.86 11.05
C ALA A 109 7.13 2.37 10.30
N GLY A 110 6.12 1.98 11.03
CA GLY A 110 4.79 1.68 10.54
C GLY A 110 3.76 2.63 11.16
N TRP A 111 2.51 2.44 10.79
CA TRP A 111 1.36 3.13 11.36
C TRP A 111 0.56 2.21 12.26
N ASP A 112 -0.06 2.75 13.28
CA ASP A 112 -1.16 2.14 14.01
C ASP A 112 -2.42 2.53 13.24
N ASP A 113 -2.95 1.60 12.42
CA ASP A 113 -4.02 1.88 11.48
C ASP A 113 -5.32 2.30 12.18
N GLU A 114 -5.59 1.75 13.39
CA GLU A 114 -6.77 2.13 14.17
C GLU A 114 -6.68 3.58 14.65
N MET A 115 -5.53 3.98 15.19
CA MET A 115 -5.30 5.35 15.63
C MET A 115 -5.25 6.30 14.43
N LEU A 116 -4.59 5.92 13.34
CA LEU A 116 -4.51 6.71 12.13
C LEU A 116 -5.90 6.99 11.54
N LYS A 117 -6.78 5.99 11.55
CA LYS A 117 -8.17 6.13 11.11
C LYS A 117 -8.92 7.17 11.93
N VAL A 118 -8.74 7.15 13.25
CA VAL A 118 -9.38 8.16 14.14
C VAL A 118 -8.90 9.57 13.78
N GLU A 119 -7.57 9.77 13.71
CA GLU A 119 -6.97 11.08 13.43
C GLU A 119 -7.38 11.63 12.04
N LEU A 120 -7.34 10.77 10.99
CA LEU A 120 -7.77 11.20 9.66
C LEU A 120 -9.27 11.46 9.59
N GLY A 121 -10.10 10.71 10.34
CA GLY A 121 -11.53 10.95 10.46
C GLY A 121 -11.84 12.30 11.11
N GLU A 122 -11.15 12.64 12.20
CA GLU A 122 -11.29 13.95 12.85
C GLU A 122 -10.88 15.11 11.92
N LEU A 123 -9.81 14.92 11.12
CA LEU A 123 -9.41 15.91 10.12
C LEU A 123 -10.45 16.06 9.01
N GLN A 124 -11.09 14.97 8.59
CA GLN A 124 -12.17 14.99 7.60
C GLN A 124 -13.40 15.73 8.14
N ASP A 125 -13.77 15.51 9.41
CA ASP A 125 -14.86 16.23 10.08
C ASP A 125 -14.59 17.73 10.20
N LEU A 126 -13.31 18.13 10.26
CA LEU A 126 -12.87 19.51 10.25
C LEU A 126 -12.73 20.11 8.84
N GLU A 127 -13.15 19.40 7.81
CA GLU A 127 -13.03 19.79 6.40
C GLU A 127 -11.57 20.09 5.97
N PHE A 128 -10.59 19.44 6.63
CA PHE A 128 -9.18 19.61 6.31
C PHE A 128 -8.82 18.80 5.05
N ASP A 129 -7.94 19.35 4.20
CA ASP A 129 -7.45 18.67 3.00
C ASP A 129 -6.49 17.52 3.35
N LEU A 130 -7.01 16.31 3.36
CA LEU A 130 -6.23 15.10 3.71
C LEU A 130 -5.07 14.82 2.76
N SER A 131 -5.08 15.35 1.53
CA SER A 131 -3.96 15.19 0.59
C SER A 131 -2.65 15.80 1.11
N LEU A 132 -2.75 16.76 2.03
CA LEU A 132 -1.60 17.39 2.69
C LEU A 132 -0.93 16.48 3.73
N THR A 133 -1.59 15.42 4.18
CA THR A 133 -1.03 14.46 5.14
C THR A 133 0.04 13.57 4.52
N GLY A 134 0.09 13.48 3.18
CA GLY A 134 0.99 12.62 2.43
C GLY A 134 0.44 11.22 2.16
N PHE A 135 -0.78 10.92 2.60
CA PHE A 135 -1.49 9.70 2.22
C PHE A 135 -2.15 9.87 0.85
N GLY A 136 -2.00 8.86 -0.02
CA GLY A 136 -2.70 8.81 -1.29
C GLY A 136 -4.21 8.57 -1.12
N LEU A 137 -5.00 8.94 -2.12
CA LEU A 137 -6.46 8.74 -2.10
C LEU A 137 -6.83 7.25 -1.90
N ASP A 138 -6.09 6.34 -2.53
CA ASP A 138 -6.30 4.89 -2.39
C ASP A 138 -5.96 4.40 -0.97
N GLU A 139 -4.91 4.96 -0.34
CA GLU A 139 -4.54 4.63 1.03
C GLU A 139 -5.62 5.10 2.01
N ILE A 140 -6.14 6.31 1.82
CA ILE A 140 -7.24 6.86 2.62
C ILE A 140 -8.52 6.02 2.42
N ALA A 141 -8.88 5.68 1.18
CA ALA A 141 -10.05 4.85 0.89
C ALA A 141 -9.96 3.45 1.54
N ASN A 142 -8.77 2.86 1.59
CA ASN A 142 -8.56 1.58 2.26
C ASN A 142 -8.72 1.66 3.79
N LEU A 143 -8.41 2.82 4.41
CA LEU A 143 -8.64 3.04 5.83
C LEU A 143 -10.12 3.26 6.17
N PHE A 144 -10.90 3.80 5.22
CA PHE A 144 -12.34 4.05 5.35
C PHE A 144 -13.10 3.27 4.26
N PRO A 145 -13.11 1.91 4.33
CA PRO A 145 -13.87 1.14 3.38
C PRO A 145 -15.35 1.55 3.48
N GLU A 146 -15.95 1.83 2.33
CA GLU A 146 -17.40 1.94 2.26
C GLU A 146 -18.01 0.69 2.87
N PRO A 147 -19.05 0.81 3.71
CA PRO A 147 -19.74 -0.37 4.17
C PRO A 147 -20.20 -1.16 2.93
N ASP A 148 -19.85 -2.46 2.89
CA ASP A 148 -20.32 -3.34 1.83
C ASP A 148 -21.84 -3.14 1.74
N GLU A 149 -22.34 -2.62 0.61
CA GLU A 149 -23.77 -2.60 0.36
C GLU A 149 -24.22 -4.06 0.43
N GLU A 150 -24.94 -4.42 1.50
CA GLU A 150 -25.54 -5.73 1.61
C GLU A 150 -26.26 -6.01 0.30
N GLY A 151 -25.80 -7.02 -0.42
CA GLY A 151 -26.43 -7.42 -1.66
C GLY A 151 -27.91 -7.58 -1.44
N LEU A 152 -28.74 -7.16 -2.41
CA LEU A 152 -30.20 -7.23 -2.33
C LEU A 152 -30.75 -8.66 -2.18
N THR A 153 -29.84 -9.65 -2.19
CA THR A 153 -30.15 -11.08 -2.04
C THR A 153 -29.39 -11.64 -0.84
N ASP A 154 -30.08 -12.39 0.01
CA ASP A 154 -29.47 -13.21 1.03
C ASP A 154 -28.58 -14.27 0.34
N GLU A 155 -27.24 -14.17 0.51
CA GLU A 155 -26.28 -15.09 -0.12
C GLU A 155 -26.47 -16.53 0.35
N ASP A 156 -27.00 -16.73 1.55
CA ASP A 156 -27.31 -18.04 2.13
C ASP A 156 -28.71 -18.54 1.79
N ALA A 157 -29.53 -17.74 1.12
CA ALA A 157 -30.87 -18.15 0.70
C ALA A 157 -30.80 -19.16 -0.45
N VAL A 158 -30.99 -20.43 -0.14
CA VAL A 158 -31.13 -21.48 -1.14
C VAL A 158 -32.62 -21.51 -1.59
N PRO A 159 -32.93 -21.10 -2.83
CA PRO A 159 -34.29 -21.17 -3.33
C PRO A 159 -34.78 -22.63 -3.33
N GLU A 160 -36.05 -22.84 -2.95
CA GLU A 160 -36.64 -24.18 -3.01
C GLU A 160 -36.57 -24.73 -4.46
N ALA A 161 -36.10 -25.96 -4.58
CA ALA A 161 -36.05 -26.62 -5.87
C ALA A 161 -37.49 -26.74 -6.44
N PRO A 162 -37.71 -26.43 -7.73
CA PRO A 162 -39.02 -26.54 -8.34
C PRO A 162 -39.49 -27.97 -8.29
N LYS A 163 -40.80 -28.16 -7.96
CA LYS A 163 -41.41 -29.49 -7.86
C LYS A 163 -41.35 -30.29 -9.16
N ILE A 164 -41.29 -29.60 -10.27
CA ILE A 164 -41.10 -30.16 -11.62
C ILE A 164 -39.84 -29.51 -12.18
N PRO A 165 -38.73 -30.25 -12.32
CA PRO A 165 -37.51 -29.68 -12.89
C PRO A 165 -37.73 -29.26 -14.34
N VAL A 166 -37.26 -28.07 -14.68
CA VAL A 166 -37.29 -27.55 -16.05
C VAL A 166 -36.10 -28.10 -16.84
N THR A 167 -34.98 -28.33 -16.18
CA THR A 167 -33.75 -28.84 -16.76
C THR A 167 -33.67 -30.35 -16.53
N VAL A 168 -33.34 -31.11 -17.56
CA VAL A 168 -33.12 -32.57 -17.50
C VAL A 168 -31.68 -32.87 -17.87
N GLU A 169 -31.21 -34.08 -17.51
CA GLU A 169 -29.87 -34.51 -17.86
C GLU A 169 -29.61 -34.46 -19.38
N GLY A 170 -28.49 -33.87 -19.76
CA GLY A 170 -28.11 -33.65 -21.14
C GLY A 170 -28.52 -32.30 -21.72
N ASP A 171 -29.28 -31.49 -20.99
CA ASP A 171 -29.64 -30.13 -21.44
C ASP A 171 -28.46 -29.19 -21.39
N VAL A 172 -28.32 -28.34 -22.43
CA VAL A 172 -27.34 -27.25 -22.51
C VAL A 172 -28.08 -25.92 -22.64
N TRP A 173 -27.87 -25.06 -21.65
CA TRP A 173 -28.39 -23.70 -21.63
C TRP A 173 -27.36 -22.74 -22.20
N VAL A 174 -27.75 -21.91 -23.15
CA VAL A 174 -26.90 -20.87 -23.76
C VAL A 174 -27.31 -19.51 -23.23
N MET A 175 -26.39 -18.84 -22.52
CA MET A 175 -26.59 -17.54 -21.89
C MET A 175 -25.60 -16.53 -22.46
N GLY A 176 -25.92 -15.96 -23.61
CA GLY A 176 -25.02 -15.11 -24.36
C GLY A 176 -23.77 -15.87 -24.82
N LYS A 177 -22.60 -15.57 -24.25
CA LYS A 177 -21.34 -16.28 -24.54
C LYS A 177 -21.08 -17.49 -23.65
N HIS A 178 -21.90 -17.71 -22.63
CA HIS A 178 -21.73 -18.76 -21.64
C HIS A 178 -22.63 -19.95 -21.94
N ARG A 179 -22.16 -21.14 -21.59
CA ARG A 179 -22.91 -22.39 -21.72
C ARG A 179 -22.92 -23.09 -20.36
N LEU A 180 -24.07 -23.62 -19.97
CA LEU A 180 -24.26 -24.41 -18.76
C LEU A 180 -24.90 -25.73 -19.15
N MET A 181 -24.39 -26.83 -18.63
CA MET A 181 -24.96 -28.16 -18.92
C MET A 181 -25.33 -28.88 -17.63
N CYS A 182 -26.46 -29.53 -17.68
CA CYS A 182 -26.85 -30.51 -16.68
C CYS A 182 -26.35 -31.89 -17.14
N GLY A 183 -25.33 -32.44 -16.49
CA GLY A 183 -24.71 -33.68 -16.90
C GLY A 183 -23.59 -34.14 -16.01
N ASP A 184 -23.02 -35.30 -16.29
CA ASP A 184 -21.85 -35.83 -15.57
C ASP A 184 -20.57 -35.15 -16.02
N SER A 185 -19.92 -34.41 -15.12
CA SER A 185 -18.67 -33.69 -15.38
C SER A 185 -17.46 -34.63 -15.60
N THR A 186 -17.60 -35.93 -15.34
CA THR A 186 -16.57 -36.95 -15.60
C THR A 186 -16.75 -37.60 -16.99
N SER A 187 -17.87 -37.34 -17.66
CA SER A 187 -18.16 -37.88 -18.99
C SER A 187 -17.53 -37.02 -20.10
N ILE A 188 -16.67 -37.63 -20.92
CA ILE A 188 -16.05 -36.94 -22.06
C ILE A 188 -17.12 -36.44 -23.04
N ASP A 189 -18.18 -37.22 -23.30
CA ASP A 189 -19.25 -36.84 -24.22
C ASP A 189 -19.99 -35.59 -23.74
N CYS A 190 -20.21 -35.47 -22.42
CA CYS A 190 -20.82 -34.30 -21.81
C CYS A 190 -19.92 -33.06 -21.97
N LEU A 191 -18.62 -33.22 -21.76
CA LEU A 191 -17.66 -32.14 -21.89
C LEU A 191 -17.50 -31.66 -23.34
N GLU A 192 -17.42 -32.57 -24.30
CA GLU A 192 -17.40 -32.23 -25.73
C GLU A 192 -18.65 -31.47 -26.15
N LYS A 193 -19.84 -31.90 -25.67
CA LYS A 193 -21.11 -31.23 -25.91
C LYS A 193 -21.16 -29.84 -25.28
N LEU A 194 -20.65 -29.69 -24.04
CA LEU A 194 -20.62 -28.41 -23.34
C LEU A 194 -19.67 -27.44 -24.06
N CYS A 195 -18.49 -27.88 -24.45
CA CYS A 195 -17.48 -27.07 -25.12
C CYS A 195 -17.79 -26.86 -26.60
N ASP A 196 -18.84 -27.46 -27.15
CA ASP A 196 -19.22 -27.36 -28.56
C ASP A 196 -18.07 -27.79 -29.50
N ASN A 197 -17.34 -28.84 -29.12
CA ASN A 197 -16.14 -29.35 -29.76
C ASN A 197 -15.01 -28.31 -29.91
N GLN A 198 -14.99 -27.25 -29.11
CA GLN A 198 -13.93 -26.26 -29.07
C GLN A 198 -12.93 -26.59 -27.96
N LEU A 199 -11.66 -26.25 -28.19
CA LEU A 199 -10.63 -26.32 -27.17
C LEU A 199 -10.83 -25.19 -26.15
N VAL A 200 -10.61 -25.51 -24.87
CA VAL A 200 -10.66 -24.54 -23.78
C VAL A 200 -9.26 -24.13 -23.37
N ASP A 201 -9.06 -22.86 -23.04
CA ASP A 201 -7.78 -22.33 -22.64
C ASP A 201 -7.44 -22.66 -21.17
N MET A 202 -8.46 -22.85 -20.34
CA MET A 202 -8.31 -23.18 -18.94
C MET A 202 -9.42 -24.10 -18.45
N TRP A 203 -9.07 -25.06 -17.61
CA TRP A 203 -9.97 -25.96 -16.90
C TRP A 203 -9.87 -25.70 -15.41
N LEU A 204 -10.98 -25.31 -14.78
CA LEU A 204 -11.10 -25.17 -13.35
C LEU A 204 -12.10 -26.19 -12.83
N THR A 205 -11.68 -27.06 -11.91
CA THR A 205 -12.50 -28.13 -11.37
C THR A 205 -12.23 -28.30 -9.87
N ASP A 206 -13.25 -28.70 -9.14
CA ASP A 206 -13.16 -29.10 -7.74
C ASP A 206 -13.52 -30.60 -7.64
N PRO A 207 -12.53 -31.49 -7.81
CA PRO A 207 -12.77 -32.92 -7.78
C PRO A 207 -13.05 -33.39 -6.35
N PRO A 208 -13.86 -34.45 -6.15
CA PRO A 208 -14.09 -35.02 -4.84
C PRO A 208 -12.77 -35.51 -4.22
N TYR A 209 -12.53 -35.17 -2.94
CA TYR A 209 -11.25 -35.39 -2.24
C TYR A 209 -11.07 -36.83 -1.74
N ASN A 210 -11.70 -37.82 -2.30
CA ASN A 210 -11.58 -39.24 -1.90
C ASN A 210 -11.69 -39.46 -0.37
N VAL A 211 -12.54 -38.68 0.30
CA VAL A 211 -12.87 -38.79 1.72
C VAL A 211 -14.37 -39.05 1.85
N ALA A 212 -14.74 -39.92 2.76
CA ALA A 212 -16.14 -40.14 3.09
C ALA A 212 -16.67 -38.90 3.83
N TYR A 213 -17.09 -37.91 3.07
CA TYR A 213 -17.66 -36.67 3.61
C TYR A 213 -19.18 -36.82 3.77
N GLU A 214 -19.67 -36.65 4.99
CA GLU A 214 -21.09 -36.47 5.26
C GLU A 214 -21.39 -34.98 5.38
N GLY A 215 -22.10 -34.42 4.41
CA GLY A 215 -22.47 -33.00 4.41
C GLY A 215 -23.29 -32.63 5.64
N LYS A 216 -23.05 -31.44 6.20
CA LYS A 216 -23.82 -30.86 7.30
C LYS A 216 -25.15 -30.25 6.84
N THR A 217 -25.50 -30.36 5.55
CA THR A 217 -26.76 -29.89 4.98
C THR A 217 -27.92 -30.81 5.37
N LYS A 218 -29.13 -30.26 5.39
CA LYS A 218 -30.38 -31.04 5.73
C LYS A 218 -30.55 -32.30 4.90
N ASP A 219 -29.98 -32.35 3.72
CA ASP A 219 -30.12 -33.45 2.75
C ASP A 219 -29.03 -34.54 2.92
N ALA A 220 -28.12 -34.37 3.90
CA ALA A 220 -27.06 -35.34 4.25
C ALA A 220 -26.43 -36.00 3.04
N LEU A 221 -26.05 -35.21 2.01
CA LEU A 221 -25.44 -35.68 0.78
C LEU A 221 -24.15 -36.43 1.10
N LYS A 222 -24.05 -37.68 0.69
CA LYS A 222 -22.85 -38.51 0.81
C LYS A 222 -22.13 -38.51 -0.52
N ILE A 223 -20.85 -38.11 -0.50
CA ILE A 223 -19.98 -38.30 -1.66
C ILE A 223 -19.60 -39.79 -1.67
N GLN A 224 -20.05 -40.52 -2.68
CA GLN A 224 -19.59 -41.88 -2.99
C GLN A 224 -18.43 -41.77 -4.00
N ASN A 225 -17.26 -42.25 -3.60
CA ASN A 225 -16.09 -42.33 -4.50
C ASN A 225 -16.19 -43.59 -5.35
#